data_96be56bec4e84af74e38b532c67d1630
#
_entry.id   96be56bec4e84af74e38b532c67d1630
#
_cell.length_a   1.000
_cell.length_b   1.000
_cell.length_c   1.000
_cell.angle_alpha   90.00
_cell.angle_beta   90.00
_cell.angle_gamma   90.00
#
_symmetry.space_group_name_H-M   'P 1'
#
loop_
_entity.id
_entity.type
_entity.pdbx_description
1 polymer ?
#
loop_
_entity_poly.entity_id
_entity_poly.type
_entity_poly.pdbx_seq_one_letter_code
_entity_poly.pdbx_strand_id
1 'polypeptide(L)'
;MRVLRQLVVSCASGQGKAGMASRLRWKMFCAFIPELIRLFGGSGNTIPYGVSYGRIYSLGSVFVLVVMGMNPFITTQGFAKISMLTTVIGAVINIILDPILIFALDLGVAGAAIATVLSQAVSAVWILRFLTGKKTMLKLRFGNMILEPGVILPCLGLGVSSFVMVSTESILSVSFTSSLFRYGGDVAVGAMTVLTSVNQVISMPLVGICQGGQPLMSYNYGAGKLDRVKEAFLCQFTVCVSYATVFWVLVQLFPSFFAGIFTNEQALVDYTAWAMRIFLAGCFSVGFQNSCQQAFVALGQAKISLFMACLRKLILLIPLIFILPNFFQNKAMAVFLAEPVSDILAAAAATTAFFLFFRRLMKNGKAEKAE
;
A
#
# COMPACT_ATOMS: atom_id res chain seq x y z
N MET A 1 0.17 19.28 15.53
CA MET A 1 0.76 20.47 14.88
C MET A 1 2.27 20.36 14.64
N ARG A 2 3.09 19.92 15.59
CA ARG A 2 4.55 19.79 15.43
C ARG A 2 4.97 18.82 14.31
N VAL A 3 4.28 17.70 14.14
CA VAL A 3 4.58 16.67 13.13
C VAL A 3 4.35 17.16 11.69
N LEU A 4 3.27 17.89 11.45
CA LEU A 4 2.98 18.53 10.15
C LEU A 4 4.07 19.54 9.73
N ARG A 5 4.55 20.29 10.70
CA ARG A 5 5.64 21.25 10.57
C ARG A 5 6.91 20.60 10.01
N GLN A 6 7.21 19.38 10.44
CA GLN A 6 8.48 18.71 10.17
C GLN A 6 8.49 17.94 8.83
N LEU A 7 7.37 17.34 8.43
CA LEU A 7 7.26 16.67 7.12
C LEU A 7 7.40 17.68 5.97
N VAL A 8 6.77 18.85 6.07
CA VAL A 8 6.89 19.90 5.04
C VAL A 8 8.30 20.49 4.99
N VAL A 9 8.98 20.64 6.13
CA VAL A 9 10.34 21.16 6.18
C VAL A 9 11.35 20.14 5.68
N SER A 10 11.20 18.85 5.97
CA SER A 10 12.03 17.80 5.37
C SER A 10 11.93 17.80 3.85
N CYS A 11 10.75 18.12 3.29
CA CYS A 11 10.58 18.25 1.85
C CYS A 11 11.07 19.60 1.29
N ALA A 12 10.93 20.71 2.05
CA ALA A 12 11.22 22.06 1.59
C ALA A 12 12.64 22.58 1.92
N SER A 13 13.31 22.05 2.95
CA SER A 13 14.65 22.53 3.39
C SER A 13 15.82 22.14 2.48
N GLY A 14 15.54 21.55 1.30
CA GLY A 14 16.54 21.34 0.25
C GLY A 14 17.13 22.60 -0.37
N GLN A 15 16.70 23.82 0.02
CA GLN A 15 17.05 25.05 -0.69
C GLN A 15 18.02 26.02 0.03
N GLY A 16 18.49 25.76 1.25
CA GLY A 16 19.45 26.62 1.92
C GLY A 16 20.78 25.93 2.20
N LYS A 17 21.92 26.44 1.68
CA LYS A 17 23.33 25.95 1.83
C LYS A 17 23.58 24.45 1.51
N ALA A 18 22.57 23.66 1.29
CA ALA A 18 22.60 22.26 0.84
C ALA A 18 22.58 22.10 -0.69
N GLY A 19 22.60 23.19 -1.46
CA GLY A 19 22.38 23.16 -2.90
C GLY A 19 23.44 22.34 -3.68
N MET A 20 24.66 22.22 -3.19
CA MET A 20 25.70 21.40 -3.82
C MET A 20 25.62 19.95 -3.36
N ALA A 21 25.31 19.70 -2.09
CA ALA A 21 25.15 18.35 -1.55
C ALA A 21 23.81 17.72 -1.97
N SER A 22 22.76 18.50 -2.21
CA SER A 22 21.48 18.01 -2.76
C SER A 22 21.61 17.70 -4.26
N ARG A 23 22.34 18.53 -5.03
CA ARG A 23 22.64 18.24 -6.45
C ARG A 23 23.51 16.99 -6.60
N LEU A 24 24.48 16.78 -5.70
CA LEU A 24 25.32 15.58 -5.71
C LEU A 24 24.51 14.32 -5.35
N ARG A 25 23.70 14.38 -4.32
CA ARG A 25 22.77 13.29 -3.94
C ARG A 25 21.77 12.99 -5.04
N TRP A 26 21.24 14.02 -5.67
CA TRP A 26 20.33 13.87 -6.81
C TRP A 26 21.03 13.21 -8.01
N LYS A 27 22.25 13.66 -8.36
CA LYS A 27 23.04 13.03 -9.44
C LYS A 27 23.36 11.57 -9.10
N MET A 28 23.72 11.28 -7.85
CA MET A 28 23.95 9.91 -7.40
C MET A 28 22.67 9.07 -7.52
N PHE A 29 21.51 9.57 -7.07
CA PHE A 29 20.26 8.86 -7.18
C PHE A 29 19.89 8.59 -8.66
N CYS A 30 20.00 9.60 -9.53
CA CYS A 30 19.76 9.43 -10.96
C CYS A 30 20.77 8.48 -11.65
N ALA A 31 21.99 8.36 -11.12
CA ALA A 31 22.98 7.40 -11.59
C ALA A 31 22.66 5.97 -11.15
N PHE A 32 21.96 5.79 -10.00
CA PHE A 32 21.55 4.49 -9.51
C PHE A 32 20.28 3.94 -10.17
N ILE A 33 19.48 4.76 -10.86
CA ILE A 33 18.24 4.31 -11.53
C ILE A 33 18.49 3.17 -12.52
N PRO A 34 19.48 3.21 -13.42
CA PRO A 34 19.76 2.11 -14.35
C PRO A 34 20.07 0.80 -13.62
N GLU A 35 20.87 0.87 -12.56
CA GLU A 35 21.24 -0.30 -11.76
C GLU A 35 20.03 -0.88 -11.01
N LEU A 36 19.17 -0.02 -10.46
CA LEU A 36 17.91 -0.42 -9.86
C LEU A 36 17.02 -1.15 -10.86
N ILE A 37 16.86 -0.61 -12.08
CA ILE A 37 16.01 -1.24 -13.10
C ILE A 37 16.57 -2.61 -13.51
N ARG A 38 17.91 -2.75 -13.62
CA ARG A 38 18.55 -4.04 -13.86
C ARG A 38 18.31 -5.03 -12.74
N LEU A 39 18.40 -4.58 -11.48
CA LEU A 39 18.15 -5.40 -10.30
C LEU A 39 16.70 -5.93 -10.28
N PHE A 40 15.74 -5.14 -10.78
CA PHE A 40 14.34 -5.55 -10.92
C PHE A 40 14.03 -6.30 -12.22
N GLY A 41 15.05 -6.75 -12.97
CA GLY A 41 14.86 -7.61 -14.14
C GLY A 41 14.60 -6.86 -15.45
N GLY A 42 14.92 -5.58 -15.52
CA GLY A 42 14.81 -4.80 -16.75
C GLY A 42 15.72 -5.32 -17.85
N SER A 43 15.17 -5.59 -19.02
CA SER A 43 15.92 -5.98 -20.22
C SER A 43 16.64 -4.78 -20.84
N GLY A 44 17.69 -5.03 -21.68
CA GLY A 44 18.43 -3.98 -22.35
C GLY A 44 17.55 -2.99 -23.14
N ASN A 45 16.45 -3.46 -23.70
CA ASN A 45 15.50 -2.65 -24.47
C ASN A 45 14.57 -1.81 -23.59
N THR A 46 14.29 -2.24 -22.35
CA THR A 46 13.37 -1.53 -21.43
C THR A 46 14.07 -0.52 -20.52
N ILE A 47 15.39 -0.69 -20.29
CA ILE A 47 16.19 0.19 -19.42
C ILE A 47 16.10 1.67 -19.83
N PRO A 48 16.26 2.08 -21.11
CA PRO A 48 16.21 3.50 -21.49
C PRO A 48 14.88 4.16 -21.14
N TYR A 49 13.76 3.45 -21.37
CA TYR A 49 12.42 3.93 -21.04
C TYR A 49 12.21 4.05 -19.53
N GLY A 50 12.64 3.04 -18.78
CA GLY A 50 12.56 3.03 -17.33
C GLY A 50 13.42 4.13 -16.68
N VAL A 51 14.60 4.44 -17.24
CA VAL A 51 15.47 5.53 -16.77
C VAL A 51 14.81 6.89 -17.05
N SER A 52 14.24 7.08 -18.23
CA SER A 52 13.52 8.32 -18.57
C SER A 52 12.35 8.56 -17.61
N TYR A 53 11.48 7.55 -17.42
CA TYR A 53 10.38 7.59 -16.47
C TYR A 53 10.87 7.87 -15.04
N GLY A 54 11.84 7.10 -14.57
CA GLY A 54 12.34 7.17 -13.20
C GLY A 54 12.96 8.53 -12.85
N ARG A 55 13.67 9.16 -13.78
CA ARG A 55 14.23 10.51 -13.58
C ARG A 55 13.14 11.56 -13.42
N ILE A 56 12.13 11.56 -14.29
CA ILE A 56 11.02 12.53 -14.25
C ILE A 56 10.19 12.31 -12.99
N TYR A 57 9.82 11.05 -12.70
CA TYR A 57 9.02 10.70 -11.53
C TYR A 57 9.73 11.04 -10.22
N SER A 58 11.04 10.84 -10.16
CA SER A 58 11.84 11.18 -8.98
C SER A 58 11.84 12.68 -8.70
N LEU A 59 11.85 13.55 -9.74
CA LEU A 59 11.70 15.00 -9.57
C LEU A 59 10.30 15.34 -8.98
N GLY A 60 9.27 14.62 -9.40
CA GLY A 60 7.91 14.79 -8.93
C GLY A 60 7.60 14.16 -7.59
N SER A 61 8.48 13.32 -7.04
CA SER A 61 8.25 12.59 -5.78
C SER A 61 7.93 13.49 -4.58
N VAL A 62 8.40 14.74 -4.61
CA VAL A 62 8.08 15.75 -3.58
C VAL A 62 6.56 15.99 -3.50
N PHE A 63 5.89 16.07 -4.64
CA PHE A 63 4.42 16.26 -4.67
C PHE A 63 3.69 15.04 -4.12
N VAL A 64 4.16 13.83 -4.47
CA VAL A 64 3.62 12.58 -3.94
C VAL A 64 3.76 12.53 -2.41
N LEU A 65 4.93 12.88 -1.87
CA LEU A 65 5.17 12.93 -0.43
C LEU A 65 4.27 13.96 0.27
N VAL A 66 4.04 15.12 -0.34
CA VAL A 66 3.11 16.13 0.19
C VAL A 66 1.68 15.58 0.20
N VAL A 67 1.24 14.96 -0.87
CA VAL A 67 -0.12 14.39 -0.96
C VAL A 67 -0.30 13.29 0.08
N MET A 68 0.59 12.32 0.11
CA MET A 68 0.50 11.18 1.05
C MET A 68 0.64 11.60 2.51
N GLY A 69 1.53 12.55 2.80
CA GLY A 69 1.76 13.00 4.17
C GLY A 69 0.68 13.96 4.70
N MET A 70 0.07 14.79 3.84
CA MET A 70 -0.86 15.82 4.26
C MET A 70 -2.34 15.41 4.18
N ASN A 71 -2.70 14.50 3.28
CA ASN A 71 -4.09 14.08 3.09
C ASN A 71 -4.72 13.44 4.34
N PRO A 72 -4.02 12.59 5.13
CA PRO A 72 -4.55 12.05 6.38
C PRO A 72 -4.96 13.12 7.40
N PHE A 73 -4.27 14.27 7.42
CA PHE A 73 -4.64 15.37 8.32
C PHE A 73 -5.95 16.07 7.94
N ILE A 74 -6.33 16.03 6.66
CA ILE A 74 -7.65 16.52 6.21
C ILE A 74 -8.73 15.55 6.68
N THR A 75 -8.49 14.25 6.52
CA THR A 75 -9.43 13.19 6.93
C THR A 75 -9.68 13.20 8.44
N THR A 76 -8.62 13.32 9.25
CA THR A 76 -8.72 13.32 10.73
C THR A 76 -9.42 14.56 11.29
N GLN A 77 -9.49 15.67 10.53
CA GLN A 77 -10.29 16.85 10.87
C GLN A 77 -11.78 16.70 10.51
N GLY A 78 -12.22 15.55 10.00
CA GLY A 78 -13.59 15.29 9.58
C GLY A 78 -13.92 15.71 8.14
N PHE A 79 -12.95 16.24 7.39
CA PHE A 79 -13.14 16.65 5.98
C PHE A 79 -12.89 15.52 4.98
N ALA A 80 -13.46 14.31 5.23
CA ALA A 80 -13.26 13.13 4.40
C ALA A 80 -13.62 13.36 2.91
N LYS A 81 -14.67 14.16 2.61
CA LYS A 81 -15.04 14.51 1.23
C LYS A 81 -13.94 15.29 0.52
N ILE A 82 -13.26 16.21 1.21
CA ILE A 82 -12.19 17.02 0.63
C ILE A 82 -10.94 16.17 0.41
N SER A 83 -10.64 15.27 1.35
CA SER A 83 -9.57 14.28 1.22
C SER A 83 -9.80 13.35 0.01
N MET A 84 -11.03 12.86 -0.16
CA MET A 84 -11.42 12.07 -1.33
C MET A 84 -11.27 12.87 -2.64
N LEU A 85 -11.76 14.11 -2.67
CA LEU A 85 -11.65 14.98 -3.84
C LEU A 85 -10.20 15.21 -4.27
N THR A 86 -9.25 15.29 -3.33
CA THR A 86 -7.83 15.40 -3.65
C THR A 86 -7.35 14.26 -4.53
N THR A 87 -7.71 13.02 -4.15
CA THR A 87 -7.34 11.82 -4.91
C THR A 87 -8.06 11.74 -6.25
N VAL A 88 -9.36 12.06 -6.27
CA VAL A 88 -10.18 12.06 -7.49
C VAL A 88 -9.67 13.09 -8.50
N ILE A 89 -9.38 14.33 -8.07
CA ILE A 89 -8.83 15.38 -8.94
C ILE A 89 -7.51 14.90 -9.56
N GLY A 90 -6.60 14.35 -8.75
CA GLY A 90 -5.34 13.81 -9.25
C GLY A 90 -5.54 12.70 -10.28
N ALA A 91 -6.43 11.74 -9.99
CA ALA A 91 -6.73 10.63 -10.90
C ALA A 91 -7.36 11.10 -12.21
N VAL A 92 -8.35 11.99 -12.16
CA VAL A 92 -9.00 12.55 -13.38
C VAL A 92 -8.02 13.30 -14.25
N ILE A 93 -7.19 14.16 -13.66
CA ILE A 93 -6.16 14.90 -14.40
C ILE A 93 -5.16 13.93 -15.03
N ASN A 94 -4.73 12.89 -14.33
CA ASN A 94 -3.82 11.88 -14.87
C ASN A 94 -4.44 11.16 -16.07
N ILE A 95 -5.68 10.66 -15.94
CA ILE A 95 -6.41 9.98 -17.02
C ILE A 95 -6.56 10.86 -18.25
N ILE A 96 -6.74 12.18 -18.09
CA ILE A 96 -6.85 13.11 -19.22
C ILE A 96 -5.48 13.42 -19.83
N LEU A 97 -4.46 13.63 -18.99
CA LEU A 97 -3.12 14.01 -19.46
C LEU A 97 -2.35 12.85 -20.08
N ASP A 98 -2.55 11.61 -19.60
CA ASP A 98 -1.85 10.44 -20.12
C ASP A 98 -2.02 10.29 -21.65
N PRO A 99 -3.25 10.21 -22.22
CA PRO A 99 -3.41 10.09 -23.67
C PRO A 99 -2.85 11.30 -24.45
N ILE A 100 -2.98 12.50 -23.90
CA ILE A 100 -2.50 13.72 -24.54
C ILE A 100 -0.97 13.73 -24.64
N LEU A 101 -0.28 13.43 -23.53
CA LEU A 101 1.17 13.49 -23.49
C LEU A 101 1.83 12.25 -24.14
N ILE A 102 1.19 11.08 -24.07
CA ILE A 102 1.71 9.86 -24.67
C ILE A 102 1.53 9.86 -26.18
N PHE A 103 0.31 10.14 -26.67
CA PHE A 103 -0.06 9.96 -28.06
C PHE A 103 -0.11 11.28 -28.87
N ALA A 104 -0.74 12.36 -28.33
CA ALA A 104 -0.88 13.59 -29.07
C ALA A 104 0.43 14.39 -29.16
N LEU A 105 1.28 14.35 -28.12
CA LEU A 105 2.59 14.99 -28.09
C LEU A 105 3.75 14.02 -28.36
N ASP A 106 3.46 12.73 -28.61
CA ASP A 106 4.41 11.67 -28.94
C ASP A 106 5.59 11.56 -27.95
N LEU A 107 5.35 11.86 -26.67
CA LEU A 107 6.36 11.79 -25.62
C LEU A 107 6.53 10.37 -25.06
N GLY A 108 5.67 9.42 -25.48
CA GLY A 108 5.73 8.02 -25.05
C GLY A 108 5.79 7.87 -23.53
N VAL A 109 6.72 7.05 -23.02
CA VAL A 109 6.88 6.77 -21.59
C VAL A 109 7.25 8.00 -20.75
N ALA A 110 7.98 8.97 -21.33
CA ALA A 110 8.26 10.23 -20.66
C ALA A 110 7.00 11.07 -20.46
N GLY A 111 6.06 11.02 -21.43
CA GLY A 111 4.74 11.67 -21.33
C GLY A 111 3.93 11.14 -20.14
N ALA A 112 3.88 9.83 -19.94
CA ALA A 112 3.22 9.20 -18.78
C ALA A 112 3.83 9.67 -17.44
N ALA A 113 5.16 9.77 -17.36
CA ALA A 113 5.82 10.27 -16.16
C ALA A 113 5.48 11.73 -15.88
N ILE A 114 5.44 12.59 -16.90
CA ILE A 114 5.07 14.00 -16.79
C ILE A 114 3.61 14.15 -16.37
N ALA A 115 2.67 13.38 -16.96
CA ALA A 115 1.27 13.39 -16.59
C ALA A 115 1.07 13.04 -15.11
N THR A 116 1.75 12.00 -14.64
CA THR A 116 1.72 11.61 -13.22
C THR A 116 2.26 12.72 -12.31
N VAL A 117 3.38 13.33 -12.64
CA VAL A 117 3.97 14.42 -11.83
C VAL A 117 3.05 15.64 -11.81
N LEU A 118 2.47 16.02 -12.93
CA LEU A 118 1.56 17.17 -13.01
C LEU A 118 0.28 16.93 -12.22
N SER A 119 -0.33 15.76 -12.32
CA SER A 119 -1.52 15.39 -11.55
C SER A 119 -1.27 15.41 -10.05
N GLN A 120 -0.12 14.89 -9.59
CA GLN A 120 0.31 14.96 -8.20
C GLN A 120 0.60 16.40 -7.75
N ALA A 121 1.18 17.22 -8.60
CA ALA A 121 1.43 18.64 -8.31
C ALA A 121 0.11 19.41 -8.08
N VAL A 122 -0.91 19.19 -8.92
CA VAL A 122 -2.23 19.79 -8.74
C VAL A 122 -2.87 19.32 -7.43
N SER A 123 -2.81 18.01 -7.13
CA SER A 123 -3.30 17.46 -5.85
C SER A 123 -2.58 18.07 -4.65
N ALA A 124 -1.26 18.25 -4.73
CA ALA A 124 -0.47 18.87 -3.66
C ALA A 124 -0.86 20.34 -3.45
N VAL A 125 -1.01 21.10 -4.54
CA VAL A 125 -1.48 22.52 -4.47
C VAL A 125 -2.88 22.59 -3.85
N TRP A 126 -3.79 21.68 -4.22
CA TRP A 126 -5.14 21.62 -3.63
C TRP A 126 -5.09 21.39 -2.11
N ILE A 127 -4.31 20.42 -1.65
CA ILE A 127 -4.12 20.12 -0.21
C ILE A 127 -3.54 21.34 0.52
N LEU A 128 -2.46 21.90 -0.01
CA LEU A 128 -1.78 23.05 0.62
C LEU A 128 -2.72 24.26 0.69
N ARG A 129 -3.49 24.55 -0.38
CA ARG A 129 -4.49 25.61 -0.38
C ARG A 129 -5.59 25.39 0.67
N PHE A 130 -6.03 24.13 0.86
CA PHE A 130 -7.00 23.82 1.89
C PHE A 130 -6.40 24.00 3.30
N LEU A 131 -5.19 23.46 3.57
CA LEU A 131 -4.55 23.52 4.88
C LEU A 131 -4.05 24.94 5.27
N THR A 132 -3.89 25.85 4.31
CA THR A 132 -3.61 27.28 4.57
C THR A 132 -4.89 28.11 4.64
N GLY A 133 -6.04 27.56 4.28
CA GLY A 133 -7.33 28.21 4.23
C GLY A 133 -7.95 28.49 5.60
N LYS A 134 -9.12 29.19 5.58
CA LYS A 134 -9.84 29.57 6.81
C LYS A 134 -10.68 28.43 7.41
N LYS A 135 -11.00 27.38 6.63
CA LYS A 135 -11.91 26.29 7.04
C LYS A 135 -11.22 25.20 7.87
N THR A 136 -9.90 25.11 7.85
CA THR A 136 -9.14 24.09 8.56
C THR A 136 -8.85 24.52 10.01
N MET A 137 -8.95 23.55 10.94
CA MET A 137 -8.50 23.76 12.34
C MET A 137 -6.98 23.74 12.44
N LEU A 138 -6.32 22.90 11.63
CA LEU A 138 -4.87 22.74 11.60
C LEU A 138 -4.30 23.61 10.49
N LYS A 139 -3.85 24.81 10.82
CA LYS A 139 -3.26 25.74 9.84
C LYS A 139 -1.76 25.51 9.69
N LEU A 140 -1.31 25.37 8.44
CA LEU A 140 0.10 25.44 8.09
C LEU A 140 0.58 26.91 8.21
N ARG A 141 1.56 27.14 9.09
CA ARG A 141 2.22 28.45 9.26
C ARG A 141 3.72 28.26 9.03
N PHE A 142 4.28 28.93 8.06
CA PHE A 142 5.71 28.85 7.70
C PHE A 142 6.63 29.21 8.86
N GLY A 143 6.26 30.20 9.69
CA GLY A 143 7.03 30.58 10.89
C GLY A 143 7.20 29.46 11.95
N ASN A 144 6.41 28.40 11.81
CA ASN A 144 6.45 27.26 12.74
C ASN A 144 7.26 26.06 12.21
N MET A 145 8.07 26.20 11.16
CA MET A 145 8.80 25.11 10.51
C MET A 145 10.22 24.88 11.06
N ILE A 146 10.41 24.92 12.37
CA ILE A 146 11.71 24.62 13.02
C ILE A 146 11.78 23.11 13.28
N LEU A 147 12.87 22.48 12.90
CA LEU A 147 13.11 21.05 13.10
C LEU A 147 13.40 20.77 14.58
N GLU A 148 12.51 20.04 15.26
CA GLU A 148 12.70 19.60 16.63
C GLU A 148 13.06 18.09 16.65
N PRO A 149 14.29 17.70 17.05
CA PRO A 149 14.72 16.30 17.04
C PRO A 149 13.82 15.38 17.87
N GLY A 150 13.27 15.86 18.98
CA GLY A 150 12.38 15.10 19.86
C GLY A 150 11.05 14.67 19.23
N VAL A 151 10.65 15.32 18.13
CA VAL A 151 9.46 14.96 17.35
C VAL A 151 9.81 14.19 16.08
N ILE A 152 10.98 14.50 15.48
CA ILE A 152 11.43 13.83 14.24
C ILE A 152 11.82 12.37 14.50
N LEU A 153 12.57 12.08 15.57
CA LEU A 153 13.06 10.73 15.84
C LEU A 153 11.94 9.69 15.96
N PRO A 154 10.86 9.93 16.73
CA PRO A 154 9.73 9.00 16.77
C PRO A 154 9.03 8.85 15.40
N CYS A 155 8.90 9.93 14.62
CA CYS A 155 8.32 9.87 13.29
C CYS A 155 9.17 9.05 12.32
N LEU A 156 10.51 9.21 12.37
CA LEU A 156 11.43 8.38 11.58
C LEU A 156 11.35 6.92 11.99
N GLY A 157 11.24 6.62 13.29
CA GLY A 157 11.05 5.25 13.78
C GLY A 157 9.79 4.58 13.21
N LEU A 158 8.67 5.31 13.12
CA LEU A 158 7.47 4.84 12.45
C LEU A 158 7.66 4.69 10.94
N GLY A 159 8.42 5.60 10.31
CA GLY A 159 8.78 5.53 8.89
C GLY A 159 9.64 4.30 8.54
N VAL A 160 10.59 3.94 9.40
CA VAL A 160 11.39 2.69 9.24
C VAL A 160 10.49 1.46 9.23
N SER A 161 9.48 1.41 10.08
CA SER A 161 8.50 0.31 10.11
C SER A 161 7.78 0.17 8.76
N SER A 162 7.30 1.29 8.20
CA SER A 162 6.64 1.30 6.88
C SER A 162 7.61 0.94 5.76
N PHE A 163 8.86 1.40 5.83
CA PHE A 163 9.91 1.04 4.88
C PHE A 163 10.18 -0.47 4.88
N VAL A 164 10.30 -1.09 6.04
CA VAL A 164 10.47 -2.56 6.16
C VAL A 164 9.29 -3.30 5.53
N MET A 165 8.05 -2.84 5.76
CA MET A 165 6.87 -3.46 5.15
C MET A 165 6.90 -3.39 3.62
N VAL A 166 7.22 -2.23 3.04
CA VAL A 166 7.29 -2.06 1.57
C VAL A 166 8.47 -2.84 0.98
N SER A 167 9.63 -2.85 1.64
CA SER A 167 10.79 -3.63 1.21
C SER A 167 10.50 -5.14 1.19
N THR A 168 9.69 -5.62 2.13
CA THR A 168 9.25 -7.01 2.19
C THR A 168 8.44 -7.42 0.96
N GLU A 169 7.61 -6.51 0.39
CA GLU A 169 6.89 -6.77 -0.86
C GLU A 169 7.84 -7.01 -2.04
N SER A 170 8.92 -6.23 -2.12
CA SER A 170 9.92 -6.41 -3.18
C SER A 170 10.64 -7.75 -3.05
N ILE A 171 11.04 -8.13 -1.83
CA ILE A 171 11.68 -9.42 -1.56
C ILE A 171 10.72 -10.57 -1.93
N LEU A 172 9.46 -10.44 -1.57
CA LEU A 172 8.43 -11.42 -1.88
C LEU A 172 8.22 -11.58 -3.39
N SER A 173 8.13 -10.48 -4.11
CA SER A 173 8.00 -10.48 -5.58
C SER A 173 9.17 -11.18 -6.26
N VAL A 174 10.40 -10.89 -5.84
CA VAL A 174 11.61 -11.57 -6.36
C VAL A 174 11.59 -13.06 -6.02
N SER A 175 11.19 -13.44 -4.80
CA SER A 175 11.12 -14.84 -4.37
C SER A 175 10.10 -15.64 -5.18
N PHE A 176 8.90 -15.07 -5.43
CA PHE A 176 7.90 -15.70 -6.29
C PHE A 176 8.39 -15.84 -7.73
N THR A 177 8.86 -14.74 -8.33
CA THR A 177 9.32 -14.73 -9.72
C THR A 177 10.47 -15.72 -9.94
N SER A 178 11.48 -15.72 -9.06
CA SER A 178 12.61 -16.64 -9.14
C SER A 178 12.19 -18.11 -9.01
N SER A 179 11.32 -18.42 -8.04
CA SER A 179 10.84 -19.80 -7.83
C SER A 179 9.94 -20.28 -8.97
N LEU A 180 9.02 -19.43 -9.45
CA LEU A 180 8.13 -19.75 -10.56
C LEU A 180 8.88 -19.89 -11.89
N PHE A 181 9.87 -19.03 -12.15
CA PHE A 181 10.74 -19.16 -13.31
C PHE A 181 11.47 -20.51 -13.34
N ARG A 182 12.00 -20.91 -12.17
CA ARG A 182 12.73 -22.18 -12.03
C ARG A 182 11.85 -23.42 -12.24
N TYR A 183 10.59 -23.41 -11.83
CA TYR A 183 9.71 -24.57 -11.82
C TYR A 183 8.63 -24.59 -12.88
N GLY A 184 8.25 -23.43 -13.43
CA GLY A 184 7.16 -23.29 -14.39
C GLY A 184 7.50 -22.44 -15.62
N GLY A 185 8.75 -21.90 -15.69
CA GLY A 185 9.20 -21.09 -16.82
C GLY A 185 8.46 -19.76 -17.00
N ASP A 186 8.55 -19.19 -18.20
CA ASP A 186 7.99 -17.86 -18.52
C ASP A 186 6.46 -17.82 -18.40
N VAL A 187 5.77 -18.92 -18.70
CA VAL A 187 4.31 -19.00 -18.59
C VAL A 187 3.85 -18.83 -17.14
N ALA A 188 4.54 -19.45 -16.19
CA ALA A 188 4.21 -19.32 -14.77
C ALA A 188 4.50 -17.90 -14.24
N VAL A 189 5.55 -17.25 -14.71
CA VAL A 189 5.85 -15.85 -14.38
C VAL A 189 4.83 -14.90 -14.98
N GLY A 190 4.43 -15.12 -16.24
CA GLY A 190 3.35 -14.38 -16.89
C GLY A 190 2.03 -14.52 -16.13
N ALA A 191 1.66 -15.74 -15.75
CA ALA A 191 0.48 -16.00 -14.92
C ALA A 191 0.56 -15.27 -13.57
N MET A 192 1.72 -15.27 -12.90
CA MET A 192 1.90 -14.54 -11.62
C MET A 192 1.66 -13.03 -11.76
N THR A 193 2.04 -12.44 -12.90
CA THR A 193 1.77 -11.01 -13.17
C THR A 193 0.27 -10.73 -13.23
N VAL A 194 -0.50 -11.60 -13.87
CA VAL A 194 -1.96 -11.48 -13.90
C VAL A 194 -2.57 -11.72 -12.52
N LEU A 195 -2.10 -12.73 -11.79
CA LEU A 195 -2.57 -13.05 -10.43
C LEU A 195 -2.36 -11.89 -9.46
N THR A 196 -1.18 -11.27 -9.50
CA THR A 196 -0.88 -10.09 -8.65
C THR A 196 -1.74 -8.91 -9.03
N SER A 197 -2.05 -8.69 -10.31
CA SER A 197 -2.94 -7.63 -10.77
C SER A 197 -4.38 -7.84 -10.26
N VAL A 198 -4.90 -9.06 -10.36
CA VAL A 198 -6.22 -9.42 -9.81
C VAL A 198 -6.23 -9.25 -8.28
N ASN A 199 -5.18 -9.69 -7.58
CA ASN A 199 -5.06 -9.53 -6.13
C ASN A 199 -5.03 -8.05 -5.71
N GLN A 200 -4.43 -7.16 -6.50
CA GLN A 200 -4.46 -5.71 -6.25
C GLN A 200 -5.88 -5.14 -6.37
N VAL A 201 -6.66 -5.56 -7.37
CA VAL A 201 -8.07 -5.15 -7.52
C VAL A 201 -8.90 -5.54 -6.29
N ILE A 202 -8.62 -6.69 -5.68
CA ILE A 202 -9.27 -7.15 -4.45
C ILE A 202 -8.81 -6.34 -3.24
N SER A 203 -7.50 -6.11 -3.12
CA SER A 203 -6.89 -5.55 -1.92
C SER A 203 -7.08 -4.04 -1.79
N MET A 204 -7.09 -3.28 -2.89
CA MET A 204 -7.24 -1.81 -2.85
C MET A 204 -8.52 -1.32 -2.19
N PRO A 205 -9.74 -1.85 -2.51
CA PRO A 205 -10.95 -1.45 -1.79
C PRO A 205 -10.94 -1.83 -0.31
N LEU A 206 -10.36 -2.99 0.05
CA LEU A 206 -10.22 -3.40 1.46
C LEU A 206 -9.38 -2.40 2.25
N VAL A 207 -8.25 -1.97 1.69
CA VAL A 207 -7.39 -0.94 2.29
C VAL A 207 -8.16 0.38 2.43
N GLY A 208 -8.94 0.77 1.41
CA GLY A 208 -9.77 1.98 1.45
C GLY A 208 -10.83 1.95 2.55
N ILE A 209 -11.56 0.84 2.71
CA ILE A 209 -12.56 0.63 3.77
C ILE A 209 -11.88 0.73 5.15
N CYS A 210 -10.73 0.08 5.32
CA CYS A 210 -9.98 0.10 6.58
C CYS A 210 -9.45 1.50 6.92
N GLN A 211 -8.93 2.24 5.93
CA GLN A 211 -8.48 3.62 6.12
C GLN A 211 -9.63 4.57 6.47
N GLY A 212 -10.83 4.33 5.96
CA GLY A 212 -12.03 5.08 6.34
C GLY A 212 -12.48 4.81 7.78
N GLY A 213 -12.39 3.59 8.26
CA GLY A 213 -12.78 3.19 9.62
C GLY A 213 -11.74 3.56 10.70
N GLN A 214 -10.47 3.64 10.33
CA GLN A 214 -9.36 3.91 11.26
C GLN A 214 -9.56 5.21 12.07
N PRO A 215 -9.86 6.39 11.49
CA PRO A 215 -10.08 7.62 12.25
C PRO A 215 -11.26 7.52 13.22
N LEU A 216 -12.33 6.82 12.83
CA LEU A 216 -13.51 6.62 13.69
C LEU A 216 -13.15 5.83 14.95
N MET A 217 -12.41 4.73 14.78
CA MET A 217 -11.96 3.92 15.92
C MET A 217 -10.98 4.69 16.80
N SER A 218 -9.97 5.36 16.20
CA SER A 218 -8.96 6.11 16.95
C SER A 218 -9.57 7.27 17.75
N TYR A 219 -10.50 8.02 17.17
CA TYR A 219 -11.16 9.13 17.84
C TYR A 219 -12.01 8.66 19.03
N ASN A 220 -12.84 7.63 18.82
CA ASN A 220 -13.69 7.09 19.89
C ASN A 220 -12.88 6.40 20.98
N TYR A 221 -11.76 5.76 20.62
CA TYR A 221 -10.83 5.19 21.59
C TYR A 221 -10.19 6.25 22.47
N GLY A 222 -9.68 7.35 21.87
CA GLY A 222 -9.13 8.49 22.61
C GLY A 222 -10.16 9.23 23.48
N ALA A 223 -11.46 9.13 23.13
CA ALA A 223 -12.57 9.68 23.90
C ALA A 223 -13.11 8.72 24.98
N GLY A 224 -12.51 7.53 25.17
CA GLY A 224 -12.97 6.51 26.14
C GLY A 224 -14.30 5.83 25.80
N LYS A 225 -14.82 6.01 24.56
CA LYS A 225 -16.12 5.48 24.12
C LYS A 225 -15.98 4.10 23.49
N LEU A 226 -15.62 3.09 24.30
CA LEU A 226 -15.32 1.74 23.84
C LEU A 226 -16.47 1.04 23.12
N ASP A 227 -17.72 1.33 23.48
CA ASP A 227 -18.89 0.76 22.80
C ASP A 227 -18.95 1.22 21.33
N ARG A 228 -18.67 2.51 21.06
CA ARG A 228 -18.58 3.05 19.68
C ARG A 228 -17.38 2.50 18.91
N VAL A 229 -16.27 2.23 19.58
CA VAL A 229 -15.12 1.54 18.97
C VAL A 229 -15.53 0.15 18.51
N LYS A 230 -16.29 -0.58 19.33
CA LYS A 230 -16.81 -1.91 18.99
C LYS A 230 -17.73 -1.86 17.77
N GLU A 231 -18.68 -0.92 17.75
CA GLU A 231 -19.61 -0.75 16.62
C GLU A 231 -18.85 -0.42 15.31
N ALA A 232 -17.91 0.54 15.35
CA ALA A 232 -17.09 0.91 14.20
C ALA A 232 -16.25 -0.25 13.70
N PHE A 233 -15.64 -1.02 14.61
CA PHE A 233 -14.88 -2.23 14.26
C PHE A 233 -15.77 -3.30 13.62
N LEU A 234 -16.91 -3.61 14.22
CA LEU A 234 -17.82 -4.64 13.69
C LEU A 234 -18.35 -4.25 12.31
N CYS A 235 -18.70 -2.98 12.10
CA CYS A 235 -19.12 -2.48 10.79
C CYS A 235 -18.01 -2.67 9.75
N GLN A 236 -16.79 -2.18 10.04
CA GLN A 236 -15.63 -2.36 9.16
C GLN A 236 -15.34 -3.84 8.88
N PHE A 237 -15.31 -4.66 9.92
CA PHE A 237 -15.04 -6.10 9.83
C PHE A 237 -16.05 -6.81 8.93
N THR A 238 -17.37 -6.56 9.15
CA THR A 238 -18.43 -7.17 8.35
C THR A 238 -18.32 -6.77 6.88
N VAL A 239 -18.11 -5.47 6.59
CA VAL A 239 -17.98 -4.98 5.22
C VAL A 239 -16.76 -5.59 4.54
N CYS A 240 -15.59 -5.61 5.20
CA CYS A 240 -14.37 -6.18 4.64
C CYS A 240 -14.48 -7.69 4.38
N VAL A 241 -15.04 -8.44 5.33
CA VAL A 241 -15.22 -9.90 5.18
C VAL A 241 -16.22 -10.21 4.09
N SER A 242 -17.37 -9.51 4.06
CA SER A 242 -18.38 -9.69 3.01
C SER A 242 -17.81 -9.39 1.63
N TYR A 243 -17.11 -8.27 1.47
CA TYR A 243 -16.47 -7.91 0.20
C TYR A 243 -15.44 -8.96 -0.23
N ALA A 244 -14.51 -9.36 0.65
CA ALA A 244 -13.50 -10.35 0.34
C ALA A 244 -14.12 -11.72 -0.03
N THR A 245 -15.17 -12.13 0.68
CA THR A 245 -15.87 -13.40 0.41
C THR A 245 -16.61 -13.37 -0.93
N VAL A 246 -17.34 -12.29 -1.23
CA VAL A 246 -18.05 -12.13 -2.51
C VAL A 246 -17.05 -12.17 -3.67
N PHE A 247 -15.96 -11.42 -3.57
CA PHE A 247 -14.95 -11.38 -4.61
C PHE A 247 -14.24 -12.73 -4.76
N TRP A 248 -13.93 -13.40 -3.66
CA TRP A 248 -13.39 -14.75 -3.66
C TRP A 248 -14.29 -15.74 -4.42
N VAL A 249 -15.60 -15.72 -4.13
CA VAL A 249 -16.59 -16.57 -4.82
C VAL A 249 -16.58 -16.27 -6.33
N LEU A 250 -16.60 -15.00 -6.73
CA LEU A 250 -16.57 -14.59 -8.14
C LEU A 250 -15.32 -15.08 -8.86
N VAL A 251 -14.15 -14.94 -8.25
CA VAL A 251 -12.89 -15.39 -8.86
C VAL A 251 -12.80 -16.92 -8.94
N GLN A 252 -13.31 -17.63 -7.94
CA GLN A 252 -13.32 -19.11 -7.96
C GLN A 252 -14.30 -19.67 -9.01
N LEU A 253 -15.43 -19.01 -9.24
CA LEU A 253 -16.41 -19.42 -10.23
C LEU A 253 -16.01 -19.06 -11.67
N PHE A 254 -15.44 -17.87 -11.87
CA PHE A 254 -15.13 -17.31 -13.19
C PHE A 254 -13.65 -16.95 -13.40
N PRO A 255 -12.69 -17.84 -13.11
CA PRO A 255 -11.26 -17.49 -13.16
C PRO A 255 -10.80 -17.15 -14.59
N SER A 256 -11.32 -17.82 -15.61
CA SER A 256 -10.99 -17.57 -17.02
C SER A 256 -11.46 -16.18 -17.48
N PHE A 257 -12.58 -15.67 -16.96
CA PHE A 257 -13.03 -14.32 -17.24
C PHE A 257 -12.02 -13.28 -16.72
N PHE A 258 -11.58 -13.43 -15.45
CA PHE A 258 -10.59 -12.53 -14.87
C PHE A 258 -9.23 -12.62 -15.57
N ALA A 259 -8.79 -13.81 -15.97
CA ALA A 259 -7.56 -13.98 -16.74
C ALA A 259 -7.66 -13.34 -18.13
N GLY A 260 -8.79 -13.49 -18.80
CA GLY A 260 -9.05 -12.95 -20.14
C GLY A 260 -9.09 -11.42 -20.22
N ILE A 261 -9.27 -10.71 -19.07
CA ILE A 261 -9.16 -9.25 -19.03
C ILE A 261 -7.70 -8.79 -19.31
N PHE A 262 -6.72 -9.60 -18.94
CA PHE A 262 -5.30 -9.22 -19.01
C PHE A 262 -4.55 -9.81 -20.21
N THR A 263 -5.03 -10.89 -20.80
CA THR A 263 -4.37 -11.55 -21.93
C THR A 263 -5.37 -12.23 -22.86
N ASN A 264 -5.07 -12.21 -24.17
CA ASN A 264 -5.85 -12.89 -25.20
C ASN A 264 -5.23 -14.25 -25.60
N GLU A 265 -4.07 -14.61 -25.08
CA GLU A 265 -3.40 -15.87 -25.37
C GLU A 265 -4.06 -17.02 -24.60
N GLN A 266 -4.76 -17.91 -25.30
CA GLN A 266 -5.58 -18.95 -24.68
C GLN A 266 -4.78 -19.87 -23.75
N ALA A 267 -3.57 -20.24 -24.13
CA ALA A 267 -2.70 -21.09 -23.30
C ALA A 267 -2.34 -20.43 -21.97
N LEU A 268 -2.08 -19.11 -21.97
CA LEU A 268 -1.81 -18.34 -20.77
C LEU A 268 -3.08 -18.13 -19.94
N VAL A 269 -4.25 -17.94 -20.59
CA VAL A 269 -5.55 -17.83 -19.89
C VAL A 269 -5.86 -19.12 -19.13
N ASP A 270 -5.71 -20.29 -19.76
CA ASP A 270 -6.02 -21.57 -19.13
C ASP A 270 -5.08 -21.88 -17.99
N TYR A 271 -3.78 -21.64 -18.17
CA TYR A 271 -2.78 -21.80 -17.08
C TYR A 271 -3.05 -20.83 -15.93
N THR A 272 -3.34 -19.57 -16.23
CA THR A 272 -3.64 -18.56 -15.23
C THR A 272 -4.93 -18.87 -14.49
N ALA A 273 -5.97 -19.33 -15.16
CA ALA A 273 -7.23 -19.72 -14.53
C ALA A 273 -7.05 -20.88 -13.53
N TRP A 274 -6.23 -21.88 -13.92
CA TRP A 274 -5.85 -22.96 -13.01
C TRP A 274 -5.04 -22.44 -11.82
N ALA A 275 -4.02 -21.63 -12.04
CA ALA A 275 -3.18 -21.04 -11.00
C ALA A 275 -3.98 -20.11 -10.07
N MET A 276 -4.97 -19.36 -10.61
CA MET A 276 -5.82 -18.43 -9.88
C MET A 276 -6.69 -19.12 -8.84
N ARG A 277 -7.24 -20.29 -9.18
CA ARG A 277 -8.02 -21.10 -8.22
C ARG A 277 -7.19 -21.49 -6.99
N ILE A 278 -5.90 -21.76 -7.19
CA ILE A 278 -4.98 -22.14 -6.12
C ILE A 278 -4.50 -20.92 -5.36
N PHE A 279 -3.94 -19.94 -6.05
CA PHE A 279 -3.30 -18.76 -5.46
C PHE A 279 -4.30 -17.91 -4.65
N LEU A 280 -5.51 -17.71 -5.15
CA LEU A 280 -6.56 -16.94 -4.48
C LEU A 280 -7.50 -17.81 -3.62
N ALA A 281 -7.18 -19.09 -3.38
CA ALA A 281 -8.01 -19.96 -2.53
C ALA A 281 -8.21 -19.41 -1.12
N GLY A 282 -7.20 -18.73 -0.55
CA GLY A 282 -7.23 -18.12 0.77
C GLY A 282 -7.74 -16.68 0.81
N CYS A 283 -8.10 -16.09 -0.34
CA CYS A 283 -8.36 -14.65 -0.45
C CYS A 283 -9.53 -14.15 0.44
N PHE A 284 -10.53 -15.00 0.76
CA PHE A 284 -11.58 -14.66 1.72
C PHE A 284 -11.02 -14.29 3.10
N SER A 285 -9.89 -14.89 3.49
CA SER A 285 -9.25 -14.65 4.78
C SER A 285 -8.56 -13.28 4.89
N VAL A 286 -8.24 -12.65 3.76
CA VAL A 286 -7.60 -11.32 3.70
C VAL A 286 -8.48 -10.24 4.32
N GLY A 287 -9.82 -10.36 4.21
CA GLY A 287 -10.77 -9.45 4.86
C GLY A 287 -10.67 -9.47 6.38
N PHE A 288 -10.51 -10.65 6.97
CA PHE A 288 -10.31 -10.84 8.42
C PHE A 288 -8.99 -10.21 8.87
N GLN A 289 -7.91 -10.51 8.16
CA GLN A 289 -6.58 -10.03 8.51
C GLN A 289 -6.47 -8.52 8.43
N ASN A 290 -6.88 -7.90 7.30
CA ASN A 290 -6.79 -6.47 7.12
C ASN A 290 -7.61 -5.69 8.15
N SER A 291 -8.83 -6.14 8.44
CA SER A 291 -9.68 -5.48 9.44
C SER A 291 -9.06 -5.50 10.83
N CYS A 292 -8.56 -6.65 11.28
CA CYS A 292 -7.92 -6.78 12.60
C CYS A 292 -6.60 -6.03 12.68
N GLN A 293 -5.78 -6.10 11.62
CA GLN A 293 -4.48 -5.41 11.57
C GLN A 293 -4.63 -3.89 11.61
N GLN A 294 -5.57 -3.33 10.84
CA GLN A 294 -5.83 -1.89 10.85
C GLN A 294 -6.49 -1.43 12.14
N ALA A 295 -7.31 -2.26 12.77
CA ALA A 295 -7.85 -1.97 14.09
C ALA A 295 -6.75 -1.90 15.17
N PHE A 296 -5.73 -2.75 15.11
CA PHE A 296 -4.56 -2.61 16.00
C PHE A 296 -3.85 -1.26 15.81
N VAL A 297 -3.68 -0.80 14.57
CA VAL A 297 -3.11 0.52 14.27
C VAL A 297 -3.99 1.63 14.84
N ALA A 298 -5.30 1.54 14.63
CA ALA A 298 -6.27 2.52 15.14
C ALA A 298 -6.27 2.65 16.67
N LEU A 299 -6.04 1.54 17.37
CA LEU A 299 -5.95 1.47 18.83
C LEU A 299 -4.53 1.72 19.38
N GLY A 300 -3.60 2.22 18.55
CA GLY A 300 -2.23 2.57 18.96
C GLY A 300 -1.29 1.36 19.14
N GLN A 301 -1.71 0.16 18.76
CA GLN A 301 -0.91 -1.08 18.89
C GLN A 301 -0.07 -1.35 17.64
N ALA A 302 0.68 -0.35 17.17
CA ALA A 302 1.46 -0.41 15.93
C ALA A 302 2.50 -1.56 15.93
N LYS A 303 3.10 -1.87 17.09
CA LYS A 303 4.08 -2.98 17.21
C LYS A 303 3.44 -4.34 16.93
N ILE A 304 2.22 -4.57 17.41
CA ILE A 304 1.49 -5.83 17.18
C ILE A 304 1.09 -5.91 15.70
N SER A 305 0.59 -4.82 15.12
CA SER A 305 0.25 -4.76 13.69
C SER A 305 1.47 -5.05 12.80
N LEU A 306 2.62 -4.47 13.11
CA LEU A 306 3.87 -4.74 12.40
C LEU A 306 4.29 -6.21 12.52
N PHE A 307 4.23 -6.77 13.72
CA PHE A 307 4.55 -8.19 13.95
C PHE A 307 3.64 -9.10 13.12
N MET A 308 2.33 -8.83 13.06
CA MET A 308 1.39 -9.62 12.25
C MET A 308 1.67 -9.51 10.75
N ALA A 309 2.07 -8.32 10.26
CA ALA A 309 2.48 -8.14 8.87
C ALA A 309 3.76 -8.93 8.54
N CYS A 310 4.76 -8.88 9.41
CA CYS A 310 6.00 -9.64 9.26
C CYS A 310 5.76 -11.15 9.38
N LEU A 311 4.88 -11.58 10.27
CA LEU A 311 4.49 -12.97 10.44
C LEU A 311 3.96 -13.56 9.12
N ARG A 312 3.02 -12.85 8.46
CA ARG A 312 2.45 -13.30 7.20
C ARG A 312 3.51 -13.41 6.10
N LYS A 313 4.27 -12.36 5.86
CA LYS A 313 5.12 -12.23 4.67
C LYS A 313 6.51 -12.84 4.86
N LEU A 314 7.19 -12.51 5.96
CA LEU A 314 8.56 -12.93 6.20
C LEU A 314 8.65 -14.33 6.84
N ILE A 315 7.79 -14.60 7.83
CA ILE A 315 7.91 -15.82 8.62
C ILE A 315 7.13 -16.98 8.00
N LEU A 316 5.96 -16.71 7.39
CA LEU A 316 5.15 -17.76 6.78
C LEU A 316 5.40 -17.85 5.28
N LEU A 317 5.14 -16.80 4.52
CA LEU A 317 5.06 -16.88 3.07
C LEU A 317 6.41 -17.16 2.41
N ILE A 318 7.47 -16.40 2.74
CA ILE A 318 8.78 -16.58 2.10
C ILE A 318 9.31 -18.00 2.36
N PRO A 319 9.35 -18.56 3.59
CA PRO A 319 9.76 -19.92 3.79
C PRO A 319 8.89 -20.95 3.06
N LEU A 320 7.56 -20.76 3.03
CA LEU A 320 6.65 -21.67 2.33
C LEU A 320 6.91 -21.73 0.82
N ILE A 321 7.27 -20.61 0.16
CA ILE A 321 7.64 -20.59 -1.25
C ILE A 321 8.81 -21.54 -1.56
N PHE A 322 9.77 -21.67 -0.66
CA PHE A 322 10.95 -22.53 -0.84
C PHE A 322 10.77 -23.95 -0.27
N ILE A 323 9.96 -24.13 0.76
CA ILE A 323 9.77 -25.40 1.45
C ILE A 323 8.72 -26.27 0.73
N LEU A 324 7.55 -25.72 0.37
CA LEU A 324 6.45 -26.50 -0.23
C LEU A 324 6.83 -27.23 -1.52
N PRO A 325 7.64 -26.68 -2.45
CA PRO A 325 8.04 -27.40 -3.65
C PRO A 325 8.81 -28.68 -3.41
N ASN A 326 9.33 -28.90 -2.21
CA ASN A 326 10.03 -30.13 -1.86
C ASN A 326 9.08 -31.30 -1.50
N PHE A 327 7.81 -30.99 -1.17
CA PHE A 327 6.81 -31.98 -0.76
C PHE A 327 5.81 -32.35 -1.86
N PHE A 328 5.74 -31.56 -2.94
CA PHE A 328 4.77 -31.75 -4.02
C PHE A 328 5.45 -32.15 -5.33
N GLN A 329 4.83 -33.04 -6.08
CA GLN A 329 5.31 -33.42 -7.41
C GLN A 329 5.23 -32.23 -8.40
N ASN A 330 4.12 -31.50 -8.36
CA ASN A 330 3.98 -30.28 -9.15
C ASN A 330 4.53 -29.08 -8.35
N LYS A 331 5.79 -28.75 -8.61
CA LYS A 331 6.52 -27.72 -7.88
C LYS A 331 5.95 -26.31 -8.11
N ALA A 332 5.48 -26.00 -9.31
CA ALA A 332 4.86 -24.70 -9.61
C ALA A 332 3.54 -24.54 -8.85
N MET A 333 2.72 -25.59 -8.77
CA MET A 333 1.51 -25.61 -7.94
C MET A 333 1.84 -25.33 -6.47
N ALA A 334 2.89 -25.93 -5.95
CA ALA A 334 3.30 -25.76 -4.55
C ALA A 334 3.72 -24.32 -4.24
N VAL A 335 4.37 -23.62 -5.19
CA VAL A 335 4.71 -22.20 -5.05
C VAL A 335 3.43 -21.36 -4.96
N PHE A 336 2.43 -21.59 -5.83
CA PHE A 336 1.16 -20.87 -5.76
C PHE A 336 0.38 -21.17 -4.47
N LEU A 337 0.48 -22.40 -3.95
CA LEU A 337 -0.19 -22.80 -2.72
C LEU A 337 0.39 -22.13 -1.47
N ALA A 338 1.60 -21.59 -1.53
CA ALA A 338 2.22 -20.88 -0.42
C ALA A 338 1.40 -19.66 0.05
N GLU A 339 0.79 -18.92 -0.89
CA GLU A 339 -0.01 -17.71 -0.59
C GLU A 339 -1.26 -18.05 0.25
N PRO A 340 -2.19 -18.93 -0.19
CA PRO A 340 -3.39 -19.21 0.60
C PRO A 340 -3.10 -19.85 1.96
N VAL A 341 -2.06 -20.69 2.06
CA VAL A 341 -1.66 -21.27 3.35
C VAL A 341 -1.19 -20.18 4.30
N SER A 342 -0.34 -19.28 3.82
CA SER A 342 0.14 -18.13 4.60
C SER A 342 -1.01 -17.21 5.01
N ASP A 343 -1.92 -16.91 4.10
CA ASP A 343 -3.06 -16.03 4.32
C ASP A 343 -4.00 -16.55 5.40
N ILE A 344 -4.37 -17.84 5.33
CA ILE A 344 -5.27 -18.46 6.30
C ILE A 344 -4.61 -18.50 7.69
N LEU A 345 -3.34 -18.90 7.77
CA LEU A 345 -2.62 -18.94 9.04
C LEU A 345 -2.44 -17.56 9.67
N ALA A 346 -2.06 -16.58 8.86
CA ALA A 346 -1.92 -15.19 9.31
C ALA A 346 -3.25 -14.55 9.71
N ALA A 347 -4.31 -14.82 8.97
CA ALA A 347 -5.66 -14.35 9.31
C ALA A 347 -6.16 -14.96 10.62
N ALA A 348 -5.95 -16.25 10.84
CA ALA A 348 -6.28 -16.93 12.09
C ALA A 348 -5.50 -16.33 13.27
N ALA A 349 -4.19 -16.13 13.10
CA ALA A 349 -3.35 -15.52 14.14
C ALA A 349 -3.77 -14.08 14.45
N ALA A 350 -3.96 -13.23 13.42
CA ALA A 350 -4.35 -11.83 13.59
C ALA A 350 -5.74 -11.69 14.23
N THR A 351 -6.70 -12.50 13.79
CA THR A 351 -8.07 -12.50 14.32
C THR A 351 -8.09 -12.94 15.78
N THR A 352 -7.43 -14.05 16.10
CA THR A 352 -7.34 -14.55 17.48
C THR A 352 -6.66 -13.53 18.40
N ALA A 353 -5.51 -12.98 17.98
CA ALA A 353 -4.79 -11.98 18.76
C ALA A 353 -5.64 -10.72 18.99
N PHE A 354 -6.37 -10.26 17.95
CA PHE A 354 -7.20 -9.07 18.06
C PHE A 354 -8.39 -9.31 19.01
N PHE A 355 -9.12 -10.41 18.87
CA PHE A 355 -10.25 -10.69 19.75
C PHE A 355 -9.83 -10.88 21.20
N LEU A 356 -8.69 -11.51 21.47
CA LEU A 356 -8.16 -11.63 22.83
C LEU A 356 -7.78 -10.26 23.41
N PHE A 357 -7.09 -9.42 22.63
CA PHE A 357 -6.75 -8.06 23.02
C PHE A 357 -7.99 -7.22 23.27
N PHE A 358 -8.94 -7.25 22.35
CA PHE A 358 -10.15 -6.44 22.40
C PHE A 358 -11.06 -6.85 23.58
N ARG A 359 -11.15 -8.15 23.85
CA ARG A 359 -11.90 -8.65 25.01
C ARG A 359 -11.31 -8.16 26.33
N ARG A 360 -9.98 -8.12 26.45
CA ARG A 360 -9.29 -7.54 27.63
C ARG A 360 -9.54 -6.05 27.74
N LEU A 361 -9.46 -5.32 26.64
CA LEU A 361 -9.72 -3.89 26.58
C LEU A 361 -11.13 -3.54 27.06
N MET A 362 -12.12 -4.26 26.57
CA MET A 362 -13.52 -4.07 26.95
C MET A 362 -13.80 -4.42 28.43
N LYS A 363 -13.10 -5.41 28.98
CA LYS A 363 -13.22 -5.78 30.40
C LYS A 363 -12.64 -4.69 31.31
N ASN A 364 -11.45 -4.19 30.98
CA ASN A 364 -10.79 -3.14 31.77
C ASN A 364 -11.56 -1.82 31.73
N GLY A 365 -12.07 -1.39 30.58
CA GLY A 365 -12.85 -0.16 30.46
C GLY A 365 -14.26 -0.24 31.09
N LYS A 366 -14.78 -1.43 31.38
CA LYS A 366 -15.97 -1.59 32.21
C LYS A 366 -15.66 -1.51 33.71
N ALA A 367 -14.49 -1.98 34.13
CA ALA A 367 -14.05 -1.88 35.53
C ALA A 367 -13.80 -0.42 35.91
N GLU A 368 -13.15 0.36 35.03
CA GLU A 368 -12.86 1.80 35.25
C GLU A 368 -14.13 2.69 35.25
N LYS A 369 -15.25 2.25 34.68
CA LYS A 369 -16.55 2.95 34.74
C LYS A 369 -17.38 2.56 35.95
N ALA A 370 -16.99 1.50 36.66
CA ALA A 370 -17.71 0.99 37.84
C ALA A 370 -17.12 1.49 39.17
N GLU A 371 -15.89 2.06 39.12
CA GLU A 371 -15.27 2.87 40.19
C GLU A 371 -15.63 4.36 40.00
#